data_933fb2616468b7e4f56bd16f7f792b47
#
_entry.id   933fb2616468b7e4f56bd16f7f792b47
#
_cell.length_a   1.000
_cell.length_b   1.000
_cell.length_c   1.000
_cell.angle_alpha   90.00
_cell.angle_beta   90.00
_cell.angle_gamma   90.00
#
_symmetry.space_group_name_H-M   'P 1'
#
loop_
_entity.id
_entity.type
_entity.pdbx_description
1 polymer ?
#
loop_
_entity_poly.entity_id
_entity_poly.type
_entity_poly.pdbx_seq_one_letter_code
_entity_poly.pdbx_strand_id
1 'polypeptide(L)'
;MLTYNMDVEERSTWLRATPGAAALAQPFYCTEAGNFYGRAHFATARTDKDSFLLFYTLSGSGLIEQNDQRVELPAGSALLLNCRTPQSYCTAPGQDHWHHYWAHLDGAGVANLAEVLQPQGRLSPVTVSRLEMQPLFESLAAEWEHGAAAQIERSAWPCTGCWP
;
A
#
# COMPACT_ATOMS: atom_id res chain seq x y z
N MET A 1 14.74 -9.56 6.50
CA MET A 1 14.64 -9.11 7.91
C MET A 1 13.61 -8.01 8.00
N LEU A 2 12.73 -8.02 9.01
CA LEU A 2 11.72 -7.00 9.25
C LEU A 2 12.01 -6.30 10.58
N THR A 3 12.09 -4.98 10.57
CA THR A 3 12.17 -4.14 11.76
C THR A 3 11.06 -3.10 11.69
N TYR A 4 10.36 -2.85 12.78
CA TYR A 4 9.27 -1.89 12.80
C TYR A 4 9.12 -1.23 14.17
N ASN A 5 8.64 0.00 14.15
CA ASN A 5 8.07 0.70 15.30
C ASN A 5 6.62 1.05 14.96
N MET A 6 5.68 0.32 15.59
CA MET A 6 4.24 0.48 15.33
C MET A 6 3.64 1.59 16.19
N ASP A 7 4.26 2.77 16.17
CA ASP A 7 3.71 3.98 16.80
C ASP A 7 2.50 4.48 15.99
N VAL A 8 1.38 3.78 16.15
CA VAL A 8 0.10 4.08 15.50
C VAL A 8 -1.00 4.26 16.55
N GLU A 9 -2.06 4.99 16.19
CA GLU A 9 -3.24 5.12 17.05
C GLU A 9 -4.06 3.81 17.08
N GLU A 10 -4.81 3.57 18.17
CA GLU A 10 -5.64 2.36 18.37
C GLU A 10 -6.69 2.16 17.27
N ARG A 11 -7.17 3.24 16.66
CA ARG A 11 -8.14 3.18 15.55
C ARG A 11 -7.52 2.72 14.22
N SER A 12 -6.22 2.48 14.17
CA SER A 12 -5.57 1.93 12.99
C SER A 12 -6.05 0.51 12.71
N THR A 13 -6.24 0.19 11.44
CA THR A 13 -6.70 -1.13 11.02
C THR A 13 -5.66 -1.86 10.20
N TRP A 14 -5.60 -3.18 10.36
CA TRP A 14 -4.75 -4.07 9.59
C TRP A 14 -5.54 -5.33 9.26
N LEU A 15 -5.86 -5.49 7.99
CA LEU A 15 -6.61 -6.63 7.45
C LEU A 15 -5.66 -7.56 6.69
N ARG A 16 -5.85 -8.87 6.84
CA ARG A 16 -5.04 -9.90 6.18
C ARG A 16 -5.95 -10.94 5.53
N ALA A 17 -5.58 -11.38 4.35
CA ALA A 17 -6.22 -12.49 3.66
C ALA A 17 -5.18 -13.46 3.10
N THR A 18 -5.51 -14.74 3.10
CA THR A 18 -4.73 -15.75 2.38
C THR A 18 -5.42 -15.96 1.03
N PRO A 19 -4.80 -15.56 -0.09
CA PRO A 19 -5.44 -15.69 -1.39
C PRO A 19 -5.63 -17.16 -1.77
N GLY A 20 -6.84 -17.51 -2.18
CA GLY A 20 -7.14 -18.82 -2.77
C GLY A 20 -6.66 -18.92 -4.23
N ALA A 21 -6.75 -20.13 -4.80
CA ALA A 21 -6.27 -20.40 -6.17
C ALA A 21 -6.91 -19.48 -7.23
N ALA A 22 -8.20 -19.14 -7.08
CA ALA A 22 -8.90 -18.23 -8.01
C ALA A 22 -8.33 -16.80 -7.94
N ALA A 23 -8.01 -16.29 -6.74
CA ALA A 23 -7.38 -14.99 -6.57
C ALA A 23 -5.95 -14.96 -7.13
N LEU A 24 -5.16 -15.99 -6.86
CA LEU A 24 -3.79 -16.12 -7.39
C LEU A 24 -3.72 -16.20 -8.93
N ALA A 25 -4.80 -16.62 -9.58
CA ALA A 25 -4.93 -16.64 -11.04
C ALA A 25 -5.28 -15.28 -11.65
N GLN A 26 -5.60 -14.27 -10.81
CA GLN A 26 -5.93 -12.93 -11.29
C GLN A 26 -4.66 -12.10 -11.56
N PRO A 27 -4.73 -11.15 -12.51
CA PRO A 27 -3.61 -10.24 -12.78
C PRO A 27 -3.33 -9.28 -11.60
N PHE A 28 -4.33 -9.07 -10.73
CA PHE A 28 -4.24 -8.23 -9.53
C PHE A 28 -4.93 -8.92 -8.37
N TYR A 29 -4.26 -9.05 -7.24
CA TYR A 29 -4.86 -9.50 -5.98
C TYR A 29 -4.22 -8.80 -4.79
N CYS A 30 -4.95 -8.71 -3.68
CA CYS A 30 -4.51 -8.09 -2.44
C CYS A 30 -4.38 -9.13 -1.34
N THR A 31 -3.30 -9.06 -0.55
CA THR A 31 -3.04 -9.98 0.57
C THR A 31 -3.20 -9.32 1.93
N GLU A 32 -2.89 -8.03 2.00
CA GLU A 32 -2.96 -7.26 3.23
C GLU A 32 -3.34 -5.82 2.90
N ALA A 33 -4.16 -5.19 3.73
CA ALA A 33 -4.42 -3.76 3.63
C ALA A 33 -4.65 -3.15 5.01
N GLY A 34 -4.51 -1.83 5.11
CA GLY A 34 -4.75 -1.13 6.35
C GLY A 34 -4.94 0.36 6.18
N ASN A 35 -5.45 0.93 7.26
CA ASN A 35 -5.57 2.36 7.46
C ASN A 35 -4.79 2.70 8.72
N PHE A 36 -3.61 3.29 8.58
CA PHE A 36 -2.71 3.60 9.69
C PHE A 36 -2.72 5.08 10.02
N TYR A 37 -3.02 5.38 11.25
CA TYR A 37 -2.83 6.69 11.87
C TYR A 37 -1.46 6.69 12.57
N GLY A 38 -0.38 6.72 11.75
CA GLY A 38 0.99 6.76 12.24
C GLY A 38 1.28 8.04 13.00
N ARG A 39 1.96 7.92 14.15
CA ARG A 39 2.47 9.03 14.93
C ARG A 39 3.92 9.35 14.55
N ALA A 40 4.55 10.28 15.23
CA ALA A 40 5.87 10.80 14.91
C ALA A 40 6.97 9.73 14.78
N HIS A 41 6.87 8.62 15.54
CA HIS A 41 7.88 7.56 15.56
C HIS A 41 7.51 6.32 14.76
N PHE A 42 6.40 6.35 14.01
CA PHE A 42 6.05 5.24 13.13
C PHE A 42 7.15 4.98 12.10
N ALA A 43 7.63 3.74 12.03
CA ALA A 43 8.68 3.34 11.10
C ALA A 43 8.63 1.84 10.80
N THR A 44 8.96 1.48 9.58
CA THR A 44 9.15 0.09 9.14
C THR A 44 10.35 0.01 8.21
N ALA A 45 11.20 -1.01 8.40
CA ALA A 45 12.24 -1.37 7.46
C ALA A 45 12.17 -2.87 7.16
N ARG A 46 12.28 -3.24 5.90
CA ARG A 46 12.15 -4.60 5.42
C ARG A 46 13.15 -4.88 4.31
N THR A 47 13.71 -6.09 4.28
CA THR A 47 14.67 -6.47 3.25
C THR A 47 14.03 -7.17 2.06
N ASP A 48 12.93 -7.89 2.32
CA ASP A 48 12.25 -8.71 1.31
C ASP A 48 10.79 -8.97 1.70
N LYS A 49 9.91 -8.85 0.75
CA LYS A 49 8.53 -9.38 0.78
C LYS A 49 8.08 -9.55 -0.66
N ASP A 50 7.58 -10.74 -1.00
CA ASP A 50 7.13 -11.05 -2.35
C ASP A 50 5.76 -10.40 -2.62
N SER A 51 5.77 -9.09 -2.83
CA SER A 51 4.60 -8.27 -3.17
C SER A 51 5.01 -6.85 -3.56
N PHE A 52 4.04 -6.09 -4.03
CA PHE A 52 4.10 -4.63 -4.12
C PHE A 52 3.32 -4.01 -2.96
N LEU A 53 3.68 -2.79 -2.55
CA LEU A 53 3.00 -2.04 -1.50
C LEU A 53 2.53 -0.70 -2.07
N LEU A 54 1.22 -0.54 -2.15
CA LEU A 54 0.59 0.72 -2.50
C LEU A 54 0.41 1.54 -1.22
N PHE A 55 0.88 2.78 -1.25
CA PHE A 55 0.57 3.80 -0.25
C PHE A 55 -0.34 4.87 -0.83
N TYR A 56 -1.20 5.43 0.00
CA TYR A 56 -1.92 6.66 -0.24
C TYR A 56 -1.99 7.51 1.03
N THR A 57 -1.45 8.71 1.00
CA THR A 57 -1.42 9.62 2.14
C THR A 57 -2.69 10.45 2.24
N LEU A 58 -3.37 10.37 3.38
CA LEU A 58 -4.59 11.13 3.68
C LEU A 58 -4.27 12.47 4.36
N SER A 59 -3.32 12.49 5.30
CA SER A 59 -2.83 13.69 5.99
C SER A 59 -1.44 13.45 6.59
N GLY A 60 -0.73 14.52 6.89
CA GLY A 60 0.67 14.46 7.26
C GLY A 60 1.56 14.11 6.06
N SER A 61 2.70 13.50 6.32
CA SER A 61 3.63 13.05 5.27
C SER A 61 4.40 11.81 5.68
N GLY A 62 4.59 10.88 4.76
CA GLY A 62 5.51 9.75 4.89
C GLY A 62 6.82 10.01 4.15
N LEU A 63 7.86 9.31 4.58
CA LEU A 63 9.15 9.25 3.91
C LEU A 63 9.43 7.82 3.51
N ILE A 64 9.74 7.59 2.24
CA ILE A 64 10.06 6.27 1.66
C ILE A 64 11.50 6.29 1.19
N GLU A 65 12.25 5.22 1.51
CA GLU A 65 13.63 5.02 1.06
C GLU A 65 13.77 3.62 0.42
N GLN A 66 14.32 3.58 -0.78
CA GLN A 66 14.65 2.34 -1.51
C GLN A 66 15.71 2.63 -2.59
N ASN A 67 16.71 1.75 -2.74
CA ASN A 67 17.73 1.84 -3.80
C ASN A 67 18.41 3.23 -3.86
N ASP A 68 18.87 3.73 -2.72
CA ASP A 68 19.50 5.07 -2.57
C ASP A 68 18.60 6.25 -2.98
N GLN A 69 17.33 5.99 -3.21
CA GLN A 69 16.32 7.01 -3.47
C GLN A 69 15.54 7.32 -2.21
N ARG A 70 15.15 8.57 -2.07
CA ARG A 70 14.37 9.09 -0.94
C ARG A 70 13.28 10.00 -1.46
N VAL A 71 12.02 9.68 -1.15
CA VAL A 71 10.87 10.47 -1.58
C VAL A 71 9.91 10.70 -0.43
N GLU A 72 9.34 11.90 -0.35
CA GLU A 72 8.24 12.21 0.55
C GLU A 72 6.89 11.92 -0.11
N LEU A 73 5.94 11.47 0.70
CA LEU A 73 4.55 11.26 0.33
C LEU A 73 3.65 12.21 1.12
N PRO A 74 3.48 13.46 0.68
CA PRO A 74 2.54 14.39 1.30
C PRO A 74 1.09 13.96 1.05
N ALA A 75 0.14 14.59 1.74
CA ALA A 75 -1.29 14.35 1.55
C ALA A 75 -1.70 14.45 0.07
N GLY A 76 -2.52 13.49 -0.38
CA GLY A 76 -2.94 13.35 -1.77
C GLY A 76 -1.93 12.63 -2.67
N SER A 77 -0.84 12.09 -2.13
CA SER A 77 0.15 11.32 -2.90
C SER A 77 -0.06 9.83 -2.76
N ALA A 78 0.10 9.11 -3.86
CA ALA A 78 0.18 7.66 -3.91
C ALA A 78 1.57 7.21 -4.41
N LEU A 79 2.03 6.04 -3.95
CA LEU A 79 3.24 5.39 -4.44
C LEU A 79 3.05 3.88 -4.43
N LEU A 80 3.42 3.22 -5.51
CA LEU A 80 3.54 1.77 -5.57
C LEU A 80 5.02 1.40 -5.34
N LEU A 81 5.32 0.64 -4.28
CA LEU A 81 6.66 0.24 -3.88
C LEU A 81 6.89 -1.25 -4.17
N ASN A 82 7.98 -1.62 -4.83
CA ASN A 82 8.36 -3.02 -4.99
C ASN A 82 9.05 -3.52 -3.72
N CYS A 83 8.40 -4.40 -2.96
CA CYS A 83 8.90 -4.90 -1.68
C CYS A 83 9.93 -6.04 -1.78
N ARG A 84 10.28 -6.49 -2.96
CA ARG A 84 11.27 -7.56 -3.19
C ARG A 84 12.71 -7.10 -2.98
N THR A 85 12.94 -5.79 -2.84
CA THR A 85 14.24 -5.20 -2.50
C THR A 85 14.18 -4.47 -1.16
N PRO A 86 15.32 -4.24 -0.48
CA PRO A 86 15.35 -3.51 0.78
C PRO A 86 14.69 -2.14 0.69
N GLN A 87 13.79 -1.86 1.62
CA GLN A 87 13.09 -0.57 1.71
C GLN A 87 12.80 -0.20 3.16
N SER A 88 12.64 1.10 3.38
CA SER A 88 12.12 1.65 4.64
C SER A 88 11.10 2.74 4.38
N TYR A 89 10.20 2.91 5.35
CA TYR A 89 9.22 3.98 5.34
C TYR A 89 8.86 4.38 6.77
N CYS A 90 8.64 5.67 6.96
CA CYS A 90 8.34 6.23 8.27
C CYS A 90 7.51 7.52 8.13
N THR A 91 6.99 8.01 9.27
CA THR A 91 6.52 9.40 9.33
C THR A 91 7.67 10.33 8.97
N ALA A 92 7.46 11.27 8.06
CA ALA A 92 8.53 12.13 7.57
C ALA A 92 9.12 12.98 8.71
N PRO A 93 10.44 13.20 8.73
CA PRO A 93 11.08 14.01 9.74
C PRO A 93 10.46 15.41 9.87
N GLY A 94 10.14 15.82 11.09
CA GLY A 94 9.48 17.09 11.36
C GLY A 94 7.95 17.05 11.27
N GLN A 95 7.37 15.92 10.88
CA GLN A 95 5.93 15.68 10.95
C GLN A 95 5.57 14.99 12.27
N ASP A 96 4.42 15.33 12.82
CA ASP A 96 3.88 14.71 14.02
C ASP A 96 3.04 13.47 13.74
N HIS A 97 2.60 13.30 12.49
CA HIS A 97 1.79 12.17 12.04
C HIS A 97 1.93 11.86 10.55
N TRP A 98 1.54 10.63 10.20
CA TRP A 98 1.33 10.17 8.83
C TRP A 98 0.09 9.27 8.78
N HIS A 99 -1.05 9.83 8.40
CA HIS A 99 -2.28 9.09 8.18
C HIS A 99 -2.33 8.61 6.73
N HIS A 100 -2.32 7.30 6.54
CA HIS A 100 -2.25 6.72 5.20
C HIS A 100 -3.01 5.40 5.10
N TYR A 101 -3.54 5.15 3.92
CA TYR A 101 -3.90 3.82 3.47
C TYR A 101 -2.68 3.10 2.92
N TRP A 102 -2.68 1.78 3.08
CA TRP A 102 -1.69 0.92 2.46
C TRP A 102 -2.31 -0.42 2.06
N ALA A 103 -1.80 -1.04 0.97
CA ALA A 103 -2.22 -2.37 0.53
C ALA A 103 -1.06 -3.13 -0.09
N HIS A 104 -0.86 -4.38 0.33
CA HIS A 104 0.03 -5.32 -0.33
C HIS A 104 -0.70 -5.99 -1.49
N LEU A 105 -0.20 -5.73 -2.69
CA LEU A 105 -0.75 -6.19 -3.96
C LEU A 105 0.25 -7.11 -4.65
N ASP A 106 -0.25 -8.06 -5.45
CA ASP A 106 0.61 -8.85 -6.33
C ASP A 106 -0.17 -9.33 -7.58
N GLY A 107 0.53 -10.03 -8.46
CA GLY A 107 0.03 -10.51 -9.74
C GLY A 107 0.74 -9.86 -10.94
N ALA A 108 0.63 -10.51 -12.10
CA ALA A 108 1.32 -10.05 -13.32
C ALA A 108 0.92 -8.64 -13.75
N GLY A 109 -0.34 -8.24 -13.52
CA GLY A 109 -0.83 -6.89 -13.81
C GLY A 109 -0.18 -5.82 -12.92
N VAL A 110 0.06 -6.13 -11.63
CA VAL A 110 0.74 -5.20 -10.72
C VAL A 110 2.19 -5.01 -11.14
N ALA A 111 2.88 -6.09 -11.52
CA ALA A 111 4.27 -6.01 -11.99
C ALA A 111 4.39 -5.15 -13.25
N ASN A 112 3.52 -5.36 -14.23
CA ASN A 112 3.49 -4.56 -15.46
C ASN A 112 3.18 -3.08 -15.18
N LEU A 113 2.23 -2.81 -14.27
CA LEU A 113 1.90 -1.44 -13.84
C LEU A 113 3.10 -0.77 -13.16
N ALA A 114 3.82 -1.49 -12.30
CA ALA A 114 5.01 -0.99 -11.62
C ALA A 114 6.11 -0.58 -12.61
N GLU A 115 6.34 -1.34 -13.67
CA GLU A 115 7.30 -0.98 -14.72
C GLU A 115 6.91 0.30 -15.47
N VAL A 116 5.61 0.53 -15.68
CA VAL A 116 5.10 1.75 -16.32
C VAL A 116 5.22 2.95 -15.39
N LEU A 117 4.82 2.81 -14.11
CA LEU A 117 4.83 3.91 -13.14
C LEU A 117 6.24 4.23 -12.63
N GLN A 118 7.13 3.24 -12.61
CA GLN A 118 8.47 3.33 -12.01
C GLN A 118 9.53 2.79 -12.97
N PRO A 119 9.69 3.39 -14.14
CA PRO A 119 10.65 2.90 -15.11
C PRO A 119 12.05 2.85 -14.48
N GLN A 120 12.72 1.71 -14.64
CA GLN A 120 14.06 1.44 -14.07
C GLN A 120 14.09 1.47 -12.51
N GLY A 121 12.95 1.21 -11.84
CA GLY A 121 12.85 1.21 -10.37
C GLY A 121 12.92 2.59 -9.73
N ARG A 122 12.62 3.64 -10.48
CA ARG A 122 12.59 5.00 -9.96
C ARG A 122 11.34 5.23 -9.12
N LEU A 123 11.51 5.63 -7.84
CA LEU A 123 10.40 6.03 -6.99
C LEU A 123 9.73 7.28 -7.54
N SER A 124 8.49 7.14 -7.98
CA SER A 124 7.73 8.22 -8.63
C SER A 124 6.35 8.36 -7.97
N PRO A 125 6.23 9.19 -6.90
CA PRO A 125 4.93 9.50 -6.33
C PRO A 125 4.02 10.18 -7.36
N VAL A 126 2.73 9.83 -7.32
CA VAL A 126 1.70 10.44 -8.16
C VAL A 126 0.66 11.15 -7.29
N THR A 127 0.13 12.27 -7.76
CA THR A 127 -0.98 12.95 -7.09
C THR A 127 -2.29 12.33 -7.54
N VAL A 128 -3.10 11.91 -6.57
CA VAL A 128 -4.41 11.28 -6.81
C VAL A 128 -5.45 11.92 -5.91
N SER A 129 -6.64 12.16 -6.44
CA SER A 129 -7.75 12.72 -5.68
C SER A 129 -8.18 11.78 -4.54
N ARG A 130 -8.40 12.35 -3.34
CA ARG A 130 -8.96 11.61 -2.21
C ARG A 130 -10.34 11.02 -2.54
N LEU A 131 -11.14 11.71 -3.33
CA LEU A 131 -12.47 11.24 -3.74
C LEU A 131 -12.40 9.98 -4.62
N GLU A 132 -11.28 9.74 -5.27
CA GLU A 132 -11.03 8.53 -6.06
C GLU A 132 -10.44 7.40 -5.22
N MET A 133 -9.44 7.70 -4.38
CA MET A 133 -8.71 6.68 -3.62
C MET A 133 -9.44 6.17 -2.39
N GLN A 134 -10.09 7.05 -1.62
CA GLN A 134 -10.73 6.66 -0.37
C GLN A 134 -11.82 5.60 -0.56
N PRO A 135 -12.76 5.71 -1.53
CA PRO A 135 -13.78 4.68 -1.73
C PRO A 135 -13.21 3.30 -2.10
N LEU A 136 -12.06 3.25 -2.77
CA LEU A 136 -11.41 1.98 -3.12
C LEU A 136 -10.92 1.23 -1.88
N PHE A 137 -10.25 1.94 -0.96
CA PHE A 137 -9.80 1.34 0.30
C PHE A 137 -10.96 1.01 1.25
N GLU A 138 -12.00 1.84 1.30
CA GLU A 138 -13.20 1.56 2.09
C GLU A 138 -13.96 0.33 1.56
N SER A 139 -14.09 0.18 0.24
CA SER A 139 -14.66 -1.00 -0.38
C SER A 139 -13.84 -2.25 -0.09
N LEU A 140 -12.51 -2.16 -0.17
CA LEU A 140 -11.62 -3.26 0.16
C LEU A 140 -11.76 -3.69 1.63
N ALA A 141 -11.84 -2.73 2.56
CA ALA A 141 -12.04 -3.00 3.98
C ALA A 141 -13.41 -3.65 4.25
N ALA A 142 -14.48 -3.11 3.65
CA ALA A 142 -15.84 -3.65 3.79
C ALA A 142 -15.95 -5.09 3.26
N GLU A 143 -15.32 -5.41 2.13
CA GLU A 143 -15.28 -6.76 1.59
C GLU A 143 -14.59 -7.74 2.56
N TRP A 144 -13.55 -7.32 3.28
CA TRP A 144 -12.88 -8.17 4.26
C TRP A 144 -13.61 -8.31 5.59
N GLU A 145 -14.33 -7.29 6.05
CA GLU A 145 -15.14 -7.35 7.28
C GLU A 145 -16.35 -8.29 7.14
N HIS A 146 -16.92 -8.44 5.95
CA HIS A 146 -18.08 -9.30 5.71
C HIS A 146 -17.75 -10.80 5.57
N GLY A 147 -16.52 -11.17 5.75
CA GLY A 147 -15.78 -12.40 5.96
C GLY A 147 -16.35 -13.73 5.53
N ALA A 148 -15.96 -14.38 4.53
CA ALA A 148 -15.87 -15.82 4.31
C ALA A 148 -14.96 -16.13 3.10
N ALA A 149 -14.64 -17.39 2.86
CA ALA A 149 -13.81 -17.84 1.73
C ALA A 149 -14.21 -17.26 0.35
N ALA A 150 -15.48 -16.88 0.18
CA ALA A 150 -16.00 -16.19 -1.01
C ALA A 150 -15.48 -14.77 -1.21
N GLN A 151 -14.92 -14.11 -0.18
CA GLN A 151 -14.38 -12.76 -0.27
C GLN A 151 -12.93 -12.74 -0.77
N ILE A 152 -12.17 -13.80 -0.51
CA ILE A 152 -10.82 -13.94 -1.03
C ILE A 152 -10.85 -13.97 -2.56
N GLU A 153 -11.93 -14.52 -3.15
CA GLU A 153 -12.14 -14.49 -4.60
C GLU A 153 -12.52 -13.10 -5.13
N ARG A 154 -13.16 -12.26 -4.31
CA ARG A 154 -13.53 -10.89 -4.68
C ARG A 154 -12.46 -9.84 -4.40
N SER A 155 -11.48 -10.15 -3.56
CA SER A 155 -10.31 -9.27 -3.33
C SER A 155 -9.36 -9.25 -4.53
N ALA A 156 -9.65 -10.02 -5.58
CA ALA A 156 -9.14 -9.76 -6.91
C ALA A 156 -9.77 -8.44 -7.40
N TRP A 157 -8.96 -7.40 -7.51
CA TRP A 157 -9.36 -6.05 -7.86
C TRP A 157 -10.19 -6.00 -9.14
N PRO A 158 -11.39 -5.40 -9.18
CA PRO A 158 -12.11 -5.16 -10.42
C PRO A 158 -11.44 -3.99 -11.17
N CYS A 159 -10.25 -4.19 -11.67
CA CYS A 159 -9.58 -3.22 -12.52
C CYS A 159 -10.02 -3.35 -13.97
N THR A 160 -11.27 -3.02 -14.24
CA THR A 160 -11.66 -2.66 -15.59
C THR A 160 -12.27 -1.26 -15.53
N GLY A 161 -11.40 -0.22 -15.59
CA GLY A 161 -11.86 1.08 -15.99
C GLY A 161 -11.50 2.32 -15.18
N CYS A 162 -10.51 2.30 -14.29
CA CYS A 162 -10.16 3.49 -13.50
C CYS A 162 -8.66 3.85 -13.51
N TRP A 163 -8.04 3.81 -14.70
CA TRP A 163 -6.79 4.55 -14.90
C TRP A 163 -6.91 5.31 -16.23
N PRO A 164 -6.57 6.61 -16.26
CA PRO A 164 -6.51 7.38 -17.50
C PRO A 164 -5.44 6.88 -18.45
#